data_71b5eab1abc4eeb612fac344cdc6c5ee
#
_entry.id   71b5eab1abc4eeb612fac344cdc6c5ee
#
_cell.length_a   1.000
_cell.length_b   1.000
_cell.length_c   1.000
_cell.angle_alpha   90.00
_cell.angle_beta   90.00
_cell.angle_gamma   90.00
#
_symmetry.space_group_name_H-M   'P 1'
#
loop_
_entity.id
_entity.type
_entity.pdbx_description
1 polymer ?
#
loop_
_entity_poly.entity_id
_entity_poly.type
_entity_poly.pdbx_seq_one_letter_code
_entity_poly.pdbx_strand_id
1 'polypeptide(L)'
;ILEWAGSIALAAVMVFWLYRQGFCAREYTNYGAIIWPGVTFLTLTLLVTLWRIFTPSAPREEKLISGLIFLIVWITSLGSNNKLYPSMNNLFLALPYMYWQFYRFCKYVGSFRWKRITISAMPVKCLLGGFFLLFFVQVGLFGRNFAFAEGTGIQDIDAQVTNNETLKGVWMSEERAGWMQGISEYVNERGLAGRDVLIYGQIPALSYYLQMPAAFNPWPDLDSYQSGQLEQDMLKMQERMDADASYRPVVLLEKKYAVYLEAGENALEALQPTEKERSLIVDNPKLLLIGKFMEDYGYEKTFENEKFVIFE
;
A
#
# COMPACT_ATOMS: atom_id res chain seq x y z
N ILE A 1 23.46 29.45 -28.09
CA ILE A 1 22.02 29.31 -28.33
C ILE A 1 21.71 27.95 -28.97
N LEU A 2 22.36 27.57 -30.08
CA LEU A 2 22.13 26.25 -30.75
C LEU A 2 22.39 25.05 -29.86
N GLU A 3 23.46 25.08 -29.05
CA GLU A 3 23.77 24.01 -28.11
C GLU A 3 22.65 23.85 -27.06
N TRP A 4 22.14 24.94 -26.51
CA TRP A 4 21.05 24.94 -25.56
C TRP A 4 19.76 24.42 -26.18
N ALA A 5 19.39 24.93 -27.35
CA ALA A 5 18.20 24.49 -28.07
C ALA A 5 18.25 22.97 -28.37
N GLY A 6 19.38 22.48 -28.89
CA GLY A 6 19.58 21.06 -29.17
C GLY A 6 19.54 20.18 -27.92
N SER A 7 20.16 20.64 -26.81
CA SER A 7 20.15 19.88 -25.55
C SER A 7 18.76 19.82 -24.93
N ILE A 8 17.99 20.91 -24.98
CA ILE A 8 16.58 20.94 -24.49
C ILE A 8 15.70 20.05 -25.38
N ALA A 9 15.86 20.11 -26.70
CA ALA A 9 15.12 19.25 -27.62
C ALA A 9 15.39 17.77 -27.35
N LEU A 10 16.65 17.41 -27.13
CA LEU A 10 17.04 16.03 -26.76
C LEU A 10 16.39 15.58 -25.45
N ALA A 11 16.37 16.44 -24.42
CA ALA A 11 15.71 16.16 -23.16
C ALA A 11 14.18 16.02 -23.33
N ALA A 12 13.55 16.87 -24.14
CA ALA A 12 12.13 16.76 -24.43
C ALA A 12 11.76 15.47 -25.16
N VAL A 13 12.59 15.03 -26.11
CA VAL A 13 12.42 13.73 -26.80
C VAL A 13 12.53 12.57 -25.81
N MET A 14 13.51 12.61 -24.91
CA MET A 14 13.66 11.58 -23.86
C MET A 14 12.45 11.54 -22.92
N VAL A 15 11.99 12.68 -22.42
CA VAL A 15 10.82 12.77 -21.55
C VAL A 15 9.58 12.24 -22.25
N PHE A 16 9.35 12.64 -23.50
CA PHE A 16 8.24 12.13 -24.31
C PHE A 16 8.32 10.62 -24.53
N TRP A 17 9.51 10.11 -24.83
CA TRP A 17 9.73 8.66 -25.00
C TRP A 17 9.44 7.89 -23.71
N LEU A 18 9.95 8.34 -22.56
CA LEU A 18 9.67 7.72 -21.26
C LEU A 18 8.16 7.72 -20.95
N TYR A 19 7.48 8.83 -21.23
CA TYR A 19 6.02 8.90 -21.07
C TYR A 19 5.29 7.89 -21.96
N ARG A 20 5.71 7.75 -23.21
CA ARG A 20 5.14 6.78 -24.18
C ARG A 20 5.37 5.33 -23.76
N GLN A 21 6.48 5.03 -23.07
CA GLN A 21 6.79 3.70 -22.54
C GLN A 21 6.04 3.38 -21.23
N GLY A 22 5.17 4.25 -20.76
CA GLY A 22 4.43 4.03 -19.52
C GLY A 22 5.24 4.26 -18.25
N PHE A 23 6.36 5.01 -18.35
CA PHE A 23 7.13 5.40 -17.16
C PHE A 23 6.30 6.23 -16.18
N CYS A 24 5.37 7.04 -16.69
CA CYS A 24 4.41 7.81 -15.91
C CYS A 24 3.05 7.15 -16.00
N ALA A 25 2.49 6.73 -14.87
CA ALA A 25 1.11 6.30 -14.79
C ALA A 25 0.15 7.49 -14.89
N ARG A 26 -1.07 7.23 -15.35
CA ARG A 26 -2.15 8.24 -15.36
C ARG A 26 -2.97 8.21 -14.08
N GLU A 27 -3.00 7.04 -13.43
CA GLU A 27 -3.68 6.85 -12.16
C GLU A 27 -2.68 7.03 -11.02
N TYR A 28 -3.03 7.88 -10.06
CA TYR A 28 -2.18 8.22 -8.92
C TYR A 28 -2.77 7.69 -7.60
N THR A 29 -3.72 6.77 -7.67
CA THR A 29 -4.46 6.23 -6.53
C THR A 29 -3.89 4.93 -5.97
N ASN A 30 -2.80 4.41 -6.55
CA ASN A 30 -2.15 3.19 -6.08
C ASN A 30 -0.62 3.25 -6.25
N TYR A 31 0.09 2.34 -5.59
CA TYR A 31 1.55 2.26 -5.68
C TYR A 31 2.09 1.96 -7.08
N GLY A 32 1.28 1.35 -7.95
CA GLY A 32 1.65 1.12 -9.35
C GLY A 32 2.01 2.41 -10.07
N ALA A 33 1.39 3.52 -9.68
CA ALA A 33 1.67 4.84 -10.25
C ALA A 33 3.10 5.34 -10.05
N ILE A 34 3.80 4.87 -9.01
CA ILE A 34 5.15 5.34 -8.68
C ILE A 34 6.20 4.23 -8.70
N ILE A 35 5.82 2.96 -8.84
CA ILE A 35 6.76 1.85 -8.69
C ILE A 35 7.92 1.93 -9.70
N TRP A 36 7.64 2.14 -10.98
CA TRP A 36 8.67 2.21 -12.01
C TRP A 36 9.57 3.44 -11.88
N PRO A 37 9.04 4.68 -11.80
CA PRO A 37 9.87 5.86 -11.61
C PRO A 37 10.61 5.80 -10.26
N GLY A 38 9.98 5.32 -9.20
CA GLY A 38 10.59 5.20 -7.88
C GLY A 38 11.74 4.19 -7.85
N VAL A 39 11.56 2.97 -8.39
CA VAL A 39 12.62 1.95 -8.47
C VAL A 39 13.79 2.46 -9.31
N THR A 40 13.52 3.09 -10.45
CA THR A 40 14.57 3.68 -11.30
C THR A 40 15.37 4.73 -10.53
N PHE A 41 14.68 5.63 -9.83
CA PHE A 41 15.31 6.68 -9.05
C PHE A 41 16.15 6.14 -7.89
N LEU A 42 15.62 5.17 -7.14
CA LEU A 42 16.36 4.51 -6.06
C LEU A 42 17.58 3.74 -6.57
N THR A 43 17.45 3.05 -7.71
CA THR A 43 18.58 2.37 -8.34
C THR A 43 19.69 3.36 -8.73
N LEU A 44 19.32 4.49 -9.34
CA LEU A 44 20.28 5.56 -9.64
C LEU A 44 20.90 6.12 -8.36
N THR A 45 20.13 6.27 -7.29
CA THR A 45 20.62 6.70 -5.98
C THR A 45 21.67 5.73 -5.45
N LEU A 46 21.42 4.42 -5.49
CA LEU A 46 22.40 3.41 -5.08
C LEU A 46 23.67 3.48 -5.90
N LEU A 47 23.58 3.63 -7.22
CA LEU A 47 24.75 3.77 -8.10
C LEU A 47 25.57 5.04 -7.76
N VAL A 48 24.90 6.17 -7.56
CA VAL A 48 25.56 7.44 -7.20
C VAL A 48 26.19 7.37 -5.81
N THR A 49 25.52 6.77 -4.83
CA THR A 49 26.09 6.59 -3.48
C THR A 49 27.34 5.72 -3.52
N LEU A 50 27.32 4.58 -4.23
CA LEU A 50 28.50 3.74 -4.41
C LEU A 50 29.64 4.51 -5.09
N TRP A 51 29.34 5.22 -6.16
CA TRP A 51 30.34 6.04 -6.84
C TRP A 51 30.98 7.06 -5.89
N ARG A 52 30.18 7.74 -5.05
CA ARG A 52 30.71 8.72 -4.08
C ARG A 52 31.53 8.09 -2.96
N ILE A 53 31.13 6.92 -2.45
CA ILE A 53 31.90 6.17 -1.44
C ILE A 53 33.30 5.84 -1.97
N PHE A 54 33.40 5.38 -3.20
CA PHE A 54 34.67 4.96 -3.80
C PHE A 54 35.44 6.09 -4.48
N THR A 55 34.89 7.31 -4.56
CA THR A 55 35.62 8.45 -5.13
C THR A 55 36.70 8.92 -4.14
N PRO A 56 38.00 8.85 -4.49
CA PRO A 56 39.08 9.23 -3.56
C PRO A 56 39.00 10.68 -3.08
N SER A 57 38.62 11.60 -3.96
CA SER A 57 38.53 13.04 -3.71
C SER A 57 37.24 13.47 -2.97
N ALA A 58 36.34 12.56 -2.66
CA ALA A 58 35.13 12.90 -1.91
C ALA A 58 35.46 13.15 -0.44
N PRO A 59 34.90 14.23 0.18
CA PRO A 59 35.04 14.49 1.61
C PRO A 59 34.52 13.33 2.45
N ARG A 60 35.07 13.17 3.67
CA ARG A 60 34.68 12.06 4.58
C ARG A 60 33.20 12.12 4.94
N GLU A 61 32.66 13.29 5.20
CA GLU A 61 31.26 13.52 5.54
C GLU A 61 30.35 13.06 4.39
N GLU A 62 30.72 13.37 3.16
CA GLU A 62 29.97 12.96 1.98
C GLU A 62 29.99 11.43 1.79
N LYS A 63 31.10 10.77 2.04
CA LYS A 63 31.22 9.31 2.02
C LYS A 63 30.34 8.67 3.09
N LEU A 64 30.31 9.24 4.31
CA LEU A 64 29.47 8.76 5.40
C LEU A 64 27.96 8.90 5.05
N ILE A 65 27.54 10.08 4.59
CA ILE A 65 26.16 10.32 4.16
C ILE A 65 25.77 9.34 3.03
N SER A 66 26.63 9.18 2.03
CA SER A 66 26.41 8.25 0.92
C SER A 66 26.28 6.80 1.42
N GLY A 67 27.13 6.40 2.37
CA GLY A 67 27.09 5.07 2.98
C GLY A 67 25.79 4.83 3.77
N LEU A 68 25.35 5.82 4.54
CA LEU A 68 24.08 5.72 5.28
C LEU A 68 22.88 5.61 4.34
N ILE A 69 22.81 6.45 3.30
CA ILE A 69 21.72 6.39 2.33
C ILE A 69 21.72 5.05 1.60
N PHE A 70 22.89 4.57 1.17
CA PHE A 70 23.04 3.27 0.54
C PHE A 70 22.47 2.16 1.43
N LEU A 71 22.89 2.11 2.69
CA LEU A 71 22.45 1.09 3.65
C LEU A 71 20.94 1.16 3.90
N ILE A 72 20.39 2.35 4.13
CA ILE A 72 18.96 2.52 4.41
C ILE A 72 18.13 2.06 3.20
N VAL A 73 18.46 2.53 1.99
CA VAL A 73 17.72 2.15 0.77
C VAL A 73 17.82 0.64 0.51
N TRP A 74 19.00 0.05 0.74
CA TRP A 74 19.22 -1.38 0.52
C TRP A 74 18.50 -2.26 1.55
N ILE A 75 18.58 -1.91 2.84
CA ILE A 75 18.09 -2.77 3.92
C ILE A 75 16.56 -2.75 4.07
N THR A 76 15.91 -1.66 3.65
CA THR A 76 14.45 -1.47 3.87
C THR A 76 13.59 -2.55 3.19
N SER A 77 14.05 -3.12 2.09
CA SER A 77 13.34 -4.22 1.39
C SER A 77 13.64 -5.59 1.97
N LEU A 78 14.70 -5.73 2.79
CA LEU A 78 15.11 -7.02 3.34
C LEU A 78 14.15 -7.46 4.44
N GLY A 79 13.68 -8.69 4.35
CA GLY A 79 12.79 -9.28 5.35
C GLY A 79 11.33 -8.84 5.24
N SER A 80 10.95 -8.09 4.20
CA SER A 80 9.56 -7.69 3.96
C SER A 80 8.92 -8.54 2.87
N ASN A 81 7.74 -9.10 3.15
CA ASN A 81 6.92 -9.77 2.12
C ASN A 81 6.32 -8.78 1.11
N ASN A 82 6.45 -7.47 1.35
CA ASN A 82 5.91 -6.42 0.49
C ASN A 82 6.82 -6.10 -0.72
N LYS A 83 7.77 -6.96 -1.05
CA LYS A 83 8.68 -6.83 -2.21
C LYS A 83 9.44 -5.49 -2.18
N LEU A 84 9.35 -4.69 -3.24
CA LEU A 84 10.01 -3.39 -3.35
C LEU A 84 9.19 -2.20 -2.84
N TYR A 85 7.92 -2.39 -2.46
CA TYR A 85 7.07 -1.29 -2.02
C TYR A 85 7.62 -0.52 -0.81
N PRO A 86 8.17 -1.18 0.24
CA PRO A 86 8.73 -0.45 1.39
C PRO A 86 9.88 0.46 1.00
N SER A 87 10.65 0.12 -0.04
CA SER A 87 11.76 0.96 -0.52
C SER A 87 11.30 2.30 -1.05
N MET A 88 10.05 2.42 -1.54
CA MET A 88 9.49 3.70 -2.00
C MET A 88 9.47 4.76 -0.90
N ASN A 89 9.34 4.34 0.36
CA ASN A 89 9.39 5.24 1.50
C ASN A 89 10.77 5.94 1.63
N ASN A 90 11.83 5.37 1.05
CA ASN A 90 13.16 5.98 1.08
C ASN A 90 13.33 7.13 0.08
N LEU A 91 12.34 7.40 -0.76
CA LEU A 91 12.39 8.54 -1.68
C LEU A 91 12.54 9.87 -0.93
N PHE A 92 12.04 9.98 0.30
CA PHE A 92 12.22 11.19 1.12
C PHE A 92 13.69 11.46 1.51
N LEU A 93 14.54 10.41 1.58
CA LEU A 93 15.99 10.55 1.76
C LEU A 93 16.74 10.66 0.43
N ALA A 94 16.34 9.85 -0.55
CA ALA A 94 17.00 9.76 -1.84
C ALA A 94 16.85 11.06 -2.65
N LEU A 95 15.66 11.69 -2.64
CA LEU A 95 15.37 12.91 -3.40
C LEU A 95 16.31 14.08 -3.04
N PRO A 96 16.41 14.53 -1.78
CA PRO A 96 17.30 15.65 -1.45
C PRO A 96 18.77 15.32 -1.71
N TYR A 97 19.20 14.10 -1.47
CA TYR A 97 20.56 13.66 -1.78
C TYR A 97 20.87 13.74 -3.28
N MET A 98 20.01 13.15 -4.12
CA MET A 98 20.21 13.15 -5.57
C MET A 98 20.11 14.57 -6.15
N TYR A 99 19.18 15.39 -5.65
CA TYR A 99 19.09 16.79 -6.05
C TYR A 99 20.39 17.55 -5.70
N TRP A 100 20.97 17.33 -4.51
CA TRP A 100 22.24 17.92 -4.11
C TRP A 100 23.40 17.47 -5.03
N GLN A 101 23.48 16.18 -5.36
CA GLN A 101 24.47 15.67 -6.30
C GLN A 101 24.29 16.26 -7.71
N PHE A 102 23.07 16.38 -8.18
CA PHE A 102 22.75 16.99 -9.47
C PHE A 102 23.09 18.48 -9.49
N TYR A 103 22.77 19.23 -8.44
CA TYR A 103 23.16 20.62 -8.30
C TYR A 103 24.68 20.80 -8.39
N ARG A 104 25.45 19.98 -7.68
CA ARG A 104 26.92 19.99 -7.73
C ARG A 104 27.43 19.67 -9.14
N PHE A 105 26.86 18.67 -9.79
CA PHE A 105 27.17 18.33 -11.16
C PHE A 105 26.95 19.55 -12.09
N CYS A 106 25.80 20.17 -12.00
CA CYS A 106 25.49 21.37 -12.81
C CYS A 106 26.46 22.53 -12.54
N LYS A 107 26.87 22.72 -11.27
CA LYS A 107 27.74 23.82 -10.86
C LYS A 107 29.20 23.63 -11.28
N TYR A 108 29.72 22.41 -11.15
CA TYR A 108 31.17 22.19 -11.24
C TYR A 108 31.62 21.48 -12.54
N VAL A 109 30.72 20.84 -13.26
CA VAL A 109 31.07 20.10 -14.49
C VAL A 109 30.64 20.92 -15.72
N GLY A 110 31.58 21.56 -16.42
CA GLY A 110 31.32 22.30 -17.65
C GLY A 110 31.46 21.44 -18.90
N SER A 111 32.43 20.54 -18.90
CA SER A 111 32.72 19.67 -20.05
C SER A 111 33.36 18.36 -19.60
N PHE A 112 33.28 17.35 -20.46
CA PHE A 112 33.99 16.08 -20.35
C PHE A 112 35.18 16.08 -21.29
N ARG A 113 36.35 15.64 -20.83
CA ARG A 113 37.53 15.49 -21.64
C ARG A 113 37.81 14.01 -21.88
N TRP A 114 37.76 13.58 -23.12
CA TRP A 114 38.13 12.24 -23.55
C TRP A 114 39.27 12.34 -24.52
N LYS A 115 40.46 11.91 -24.09
CA LYS A 115 41.68 12.05 -24.85
C LYS A 115 41.90 13.49 -25.34
N ARG A 116 41.79 13.75 -26.65
CA ARG A 116 41.93 15.07 -27.29
C ARG A 116 40.60 15.80 -27.54
N ILE A 117 39.48 15.15 -27.24
CA ILE A 117 38.14 15.70 -27.51
C ILE A 117 37.57 16.28 -26.21
N THR A 118 37.08 17.51 -26.28
CA THR A 118 36.31 18.12 -25.18
C THR A 118 34.85 18.19 -25.61
N ILE A 119 33.96 17.54 -24.82
CA ILE A 119 32.54 17.47 -25.08
C ILE A 119 31.83 18.29 -24.01
N SER A 120 30.92 19.16 -24.40
CA SER A 120 30.10 19.94 -23.47
C SER A 120 29.29 19.03 -22.56
N ALA A 121 29.16 19.40 -21.28
CA ALA A 121 28.30 18.70 -20.32
C ALA A 121 26.81 19.11 -20.45
N MET A 122 26.50 20.09 -21.31
CA MET A 122 25.16 20.68 -21.43
C MET A 122 24.07 19.65 -21.81
N PRO A 123 24.28 18.77 -22.83
CA PRO A 123 23.29 17.76 -23.17
C PRO A 123 22.97 16.83 -21.99
N VAL A 124 24.00 16.39 -21.24
CA VAL A 124 23.82 15.52 -20.08
C VAL A 124 23.07 16.26 -18.95
N LYS A 125 23.35 17.54 -18.72
CA LYS A 125 22.63 18.35 -17.74
C LYS A 125 21.14 18.48 -18.10
N CYS A 126 20.84 18.72 -19.37
CA CYS A 126 19.45 18.82 -19.85
C CYS A 126 18.72 17.48 -19.73
N LEU A 127 19.36 16.36 -20.11
CA LEU A 127 18.78 15.02 -19.96
C LEU A 127 18.48 14.69 -18.49
N LEU A 128 19.44 14.86 -17.60
CA LEU A 128 19.25 14.64 -16.17
C LEU A 128 18.20 15.59 -15.59
N GLY A 129 18.22 16.87 -15.98
CA GLY A 129 17.23 17.86 -15.56
C GLY A 129 15.82 17.49 -16.02
N GLY A 130 15.67 17.03 -17.26
CA GLY A 130 14.39 16.52 -17.78
C GLY A 130 13.90 15.28 -17.03
N PHE A 131 14.80 14.35 -16.71
CA PHE A 131 14.47 13.18 -15.90
C PHE A 131 14.05 13.57 -14.48
N PHE A 132 14.80 14.46 -13.80
CA PHE A 132 14.44 14.94 -12.46
C PHE A 132 13.09 15.68 -12.47
N LEU A 133 12.85 16.51 -13.48
CA LEU A 133 11.58 17.22 -13.62
C LEU A 133 10.42 16.25 -13.79
N LEU A 134 10.55 15.26 -14.69
CA LEU A 134 9.55 14.24 -14.93
C LEU A 134 9.24 13.45 -13.65
N PHE A 135 10.30 13.02 -12.94
CA PHE A 135 10.17 12.30 -11.69
C PHE A 135 9.48 13.14 -10.62
N PHE A 136 9.85 14.42 -10.50
CA PHE A 136 9.27 15.34 -9.51
C PHE A 136 7.79 15.58 -9.76
N VAL A 137 7.39 15.75 -11.02
CA VAL A 137 5.98 15.89 -11.41
C VAL A 137 5.22 14.61 -11.08
N GLN A 138 5.76 13.44 -11.43
CA GLN A 138 5.13 12.14 -11.15
C GLN A 138 4.94 11.91 -9.65
N VAL A 139 5.97 12.15 -8.83
CA VAL A 139 5.91 12.01 -7.37
C VAL A 139 4.95 13.03 -6.76
N GLY A 140 4.96 14.28 -7.26
CA GLY A 140 4.06 15.32 -6.78
C GLY A 140 2.60 15.00 -7.08
N LEU A 141 2.29 14.53 -8.29
CA LEU A 141 0.94 14.10 -8.65
C LEU A 141 0.49 12.86 -7.85
N PHE A 142 1.39 11.88 -7.67
CA PHE A 142 1.11 10.74 -6.80
C PHE A 142 0.85 11.20 -5.37
N GLY A 143 1.73 12.01 -4.77
CA GLY A 143 1.59 12.47 -3.39
C GLY A 143 0.34 13.33 -3.15
N ARG A 144 -0.15 14.03 -4.19
CA ARG A 144 -1.39 14.81 -4.11
C ARG A 144 -2.63 13.94 -4.23
N ASN A 145 -2.63 12.94 -5.11
CA ASN A 145 -3.84 12.19 -5.48
C ASN A 145 -3.92 10.82 -4.80
N PHE A 146 -2.78 10.29 -4.31
CA PHE A 146 -2.77 9.02 -3.63
C PHE A 146 -3.37 9.15 -2.23
N ALA A 147 -4.52 8.52 -2.04
CA ALA A 147 -5.10 8.29 -0.73
C ALA A 147 -4.99 6.79 -0.46
N PHE A 148 -4.23 6.40 0.55
CA PHE A 148 -3.93 5.00 0.84
C PHE A 148 -5.21 4.16 0.95
N ALA A 149 -5.40 3.25 -0.01
CA ALA A 149 -6.56 2.35 -0.11
C ALA A 149 -7.93 3.03 -0.32
N GLU A 150 -7.98 4.34 -0.61
CA GLU A 150 -9.23 5.05 -0.94
C GLU A 150 -9.39 5.06 -2.46
N GLY A 151 -9.20 4.62 -3.35
CA GLY A 151 -9.36 4.54 -4.79
C GLY A 151 -9.74 5.84 -5.54
N THR A 152 -10.24 6.84 -4.84
CA THR A 152 -10.79 8.08 -5.42
C THR A 152 -9.84 9.27 -5.37
N GLY A 153 -8.86 9.22 -4.48
CA GLY A 153 -7.90 10.31 -4.29
C GLY A 153 -8.19 11.15 -3.05
N ILE A 154 -7.22 11.99 -2.67
CA ILE A 154 -7.28 12.77 -1.41
C ILE A 154 -8.40 13.82 -1.41
N GLN A 155 -8.84 14.29 -2.58
CA GLN A 155 -9.92 15.28 -2.71
C GLN A 155 -11.29 14.74 -2.32
N ASP A 156 -11.46 13.43 -2.30
CA ASP A 156 -12.73 12.76 -2.00
C ASP A 156 -12.76 12.19 -0.57
N ILE A 157 -11.77 12.59 0.26
CA ILE A 157 -11.70 12.25 1.69
C ILE A 157 -12.29 13.43 2.47
N ASP A 158 -13.61 13.53 2.50
CA ASP A 158 -14.36 14.66 3.03
C ASP A 158 -15.46 14.29 4.03
N ALA A 159 -15.64 13.00 4.29
CA ALA A 159 -16.64 12.48 5.22
C ALA A 159 -16.05 11.94 6.51
N GLN A 160 -16.85 11.94 7.58
CA GLN A 160 -16.52 11.36 8.88
C GLN A 160 -17.68 10.49 9.39
N VAL A 161 -17.35 9.48 10.17
CA VAL A 161 -18.33 8.67 10.91
C VAL A 161 -18.70 9.42 12.18
N THR A 162 -19.99 9.69 12.37
CA THR A 162 -20.51 10.51 13.50
C THR A 162 -20.95 9.70 14.69
N ASN A 163 -21.30 8.43 14.51
CA ASN A 163 -21.84 7.52 15.52
C ASN A 163 -20.82 6.55 16.11
N ASN A 164 -19.51 6.83 15.94
CA ASN A 164 -18.42 6.00 16.43
C ASN A 164 -17.30 6.86 17.02
N GLU A 165 -17.14 6.82 18.34
CA GLU A 165 -16.14 7.63 19.06
C GLU A 165 -14.69 7.24 18.69
N THR A 166 -14.43 5.97 18.36
CA THR A 166 -13.09 5.49 17.97
C THR A 166 -12.65 6.07 16.62
N LEU A 167 -13.61 6.38 15.74
CA LEU A 167 -13.37 6.98 14.43
C LEU A 167 -13.46 8.51 14.43
N LYS A 168 -13.64 9.12 15.58
CA LYS A 168 -13.74 10.59 15.70
C LYS A 168 -12.49 11.28 15.16
N GLY A 169 -12.70 12.21 14.21
CA GLY A 169 -11.61 12.94 13.56
C GLY A 169 -10.90 12.17 12.45
N VAL A 170 -11.31 10.94 12.13
CA VAL A 170 -10.83 10.20 10.97
C VAL A 170 -11.65 10.59 9.75
N TRP A 171 -10.97 11.12 8.74
CA TRP A 171 -11.56 11.47 7.46
C TRP A 171 -11.43 10.31 6.47
N MET A 172 -12.47 10.06 5.70
CA MET A 172 -12.52 9.00 4.69
C MET A 172 -13.47 9.41 3.55
N SER A 173 -13.58 8.58 2.51
CA SER A 173 -14.57 8.80 1.47
C SER A 173 -15.99 8.63 2.01
N GLU A 174 -16.97 9.32 1.40
CA GLU A 174 -18.38 9.23 1.77
C GLU A 174 -18.88 7.78 1.75
N GLU A 175 -18.49 7.02 0.77
CA GLU A 175 -18.81 5.60 0.63
C GLU A 175 -18.35 4.79 1.85
N ARG A 176 -17.09 4.94 2.28
CA ARG A 176 -16.55 4.24 3.45
C ARG A 176 -17.16 4.74 4.75
N ALA A 177 -17.41 6.03 4.87
CA ALA A 177 -18.10 6.59 6.02
C ALA A 177 -19.50 5.97 6.16
N GLY A 178 -20.23 5.82 5.05
CA GLY A 178 -21.54 5.14 5.03
C GLY A 178 -21.46 3.68 5.50
N TRP A 179 -20.49 2.91 5.01
CA TRP A 179 -20.30 1.53 5.47
C TRP A 179 -20.00 1.44 6.96
N MET A 180 -19.10 2.29 7.45
CA MET A 180 -18.69 2.32 8.86
C MET A 180 -19.79 2.83 9.76
N GLN A 181 -20.57 3.82 9.31
CA GLN A 181 -21.71 4.35 10.05
C GLN A 181 -22.79 3.28 10.23
N GLY A 182 -23.15 2.57 9.15
CA GLY A 182 -24.17 1.53 9.21
C GLY A 182 -23.80 0.37 10.12
N ILE A 183 -22.55 -0.13 10.05
CA ILE A 183 -22.13 -1.22 10.95
C ILE A 183 -22.01 -0.74 12.41
N SER A 184 -21.55 0.50 12.64
CA SER A 184 -21.47 1.08 14.00
C SER A 184 -22.84 1.26 14.63
N GLU A 185 -23.82 1.70 13.83
CA GLU A 185 -25.23 1.82 14.28
C GLU A 185 -25.78 0.47 14.72
N TYR A 186 -25.63 -0.56 13.86
CA TYR A 186 -26.07 -1.92 14.17
C TYR A 186 -25.43 -2.47 15.46
N VAL A 187 -24.11 -2.33 15.60
CA VAL A 187 -23.37 -2.79 16.79
C VAL A 187 -23.86 -2.09 18.06
N ASN A 188 -24.12 -0.78 17.98
CA ASN A 188 -24.62 0.01 19.11
C ASN A 188 -26.08 -0.38 19.47
N GLU A 189 -26.96 -0.50 18.50
CA GLU A 189 -28.38 -0.86 18.71
C GLU A 189 -28.53 -2.27 19.31
N ARG A 190 -27.69 -3.20 18.88
CA ARG A 190 -27.70 -4.59 19.36
C ARG A 190 -26.87 -4.80 20.63
N GLY A 191 -26.16 -3.75 21.10
CA GLY A 191 -25.31 -3.86 22.28
C GLY A 191 -24.16 -4.88 22.12
N LEU A 192 -23.58 -4.99 20.94
CA LEU A 192 -22.52 -5.98 20.63
C LEU A 192 -21.13 -5.52 21.07
N ALA A 193 -20.94 -4.27 21.44
CA ALA A 193 -19.68 -3.77 21.96
C ALA A 193 -19.26 -4.58 23.20
N GLY A 194 -17.98 -4.97 23.23
CA GLY A 194 -17.43 -5.84 24.27
C GLY A 194 -17.64 -7.34 24.07
N ARG A 195 -18.49 -7.78 23.12
CA ARG A 195 -18.56 -9.20 22.72
C ARG A 195 -17.40 -9.57 21.84
N ASP A 196 -16.88 -10.78 22.04
CA ASP A 196 -15.83 -11.33 21.19
C ASP A 196 -16.32 -11.46 19.75
N VAL A 197 -15.44 -11.15 18.79
CA VAL A 197 -15.75 -11.23 17.35
C VAL A 197 -14.71 -12.06 16.60
N LEU A 198 -15.17 -12.97 15.75
CA LEU A 198 -14.36 -13.61 14.70
C LEU A 198 -14.46 -12.75 13.46
N ILE A 199 -13.36 -12.15 13.04
CA ILE A 199 -13.30 -11.30 11.84
C ILE A 199 -12.55 -12.05 10.74
N TYR A 200 -13.08 -12.02 9.52
CA TYR A 200 -12.39 -12.53 8.35
C TYR A 200 -12.53 -11.61 7.13
N GLY A 201 -11.40 -11.36 6.48
CA GLY A 201 -11.23 -10.46 5.37
C GLY A 201 -10.12 -9.43 5.61
N GLN A 202 -9.93 -8.52 4.67
CA GLN A 202 -8.92 -7.47 4.78
C GLN A 202 -9.40 -6.28 5.63
N ILE A 203 -9.95 -6.59 6.79
CA ILE A 203 -10.66 -5.68 7.69
C ILE A 203 -10.21 -5.79 9.16
N PRO A 204 -8.91 -6.01 9.45
CA PRO A 204 -8.46 -6.34 10.82
C PRO A 204 -8.73 -5.24 11.85
N ALA A 205 -8.82 -3.98 11.42
CA ALA A 205 -9.03 -2.86 12.31
C ALA A 205 -10.49 -2.77 12.85
N LEU A 206 -11.44 -3.52 12.28
CA LEU A 206 -12.85 -3.43 12.69
C LEU A 206 -13.06 -3.87 14.13
N SER A 207 -12.31 -4.86 14.65
CA SER A 207 -12.40 -5.25 16.07
C SER A 207 -12.15 -4.06 17.00
N TYR A 208 -11.14 -3.24 16.67
CA TYR A 208 -10.81 -2.04 17.42
C TYR A 208 -11.87 -0.94 17.22
N TYR A 209 -12.26 -0.67 15.98
CA TYR A 209 -13.22 0.39 15.68
C TYR A 209 -14.62 0.12 16.26
N LEU A 210 -15.04 -1.11 16.29
CA LEU A 210 -16.34 -1.52 16.85
C LEU A 210 -16.28 -1.86 18.34
N GLN A 211 -15.09 -1.74 18.97
CA GLN A 211 -14.86 -2.11 20.37
C GLN A 211 -15.27 -3.55 20.68
N MET A 212 -15.07 -4.45 19.73
CA MET A 212 -15.35 -5.88 19.86
C MET A 212 -14.03 -6.64 19.91
N PRO A 213 -13.63 -7.22 21.06
CA PRO A 213 -12.38 -7.97 21.16
C PRO A 213 -12.34 -9.11 20.15
N ALA A 214 -11.21 -9.31 19.50
CA ALA A 214 -11.04 -10.45 18.60
C ALA A 214 -11.06 -11.76 19.39
N ALA A 215 -11.86 -12.75 18.96
CA ALA A 215 -11.97 -14.05 19.61
C ALA A 215 -10.63 -14.80 19.66
N PHE A 216 -9.77 -14.53 18.69
CA PHE A 216 -8.38 -15.01 18.64
C PHE A 216 -7.51 -13.99 17.86
N ASN A 217 -7.00 -14.30 16.66
CA ASN A 217 -6.24 -13.35 15.85
C ASN A 217 -7.17 -12.33 15.18
N PRO A 218 -6.93 -11.01 15.29
CA PRO A 218 -7.76 -9.99 14.62
C PRO A 218 -7.60 -9.97 13.10
N TRP A 219 -6.62 -10.68 12.54
CA TRP A 219 -6.36 -10.76 11.11
C TRP A 219 -6.05 -12.18 10.62
N PRO A 220 -7.03 -13.11 10.68
CA PRO A 220 -6.82 -14.50 10.28
C PRO A 220 -6.60 -14.67 8.76
N ASP A 221 -7.01 -13.69 7.96
CA ASP A 221 -6.80 -13.66 6.50
C ASP A 221 -5.33 -13.43 6.10
N LEU A 222 -4.47 -12.97 7.02
CA LEU A 222 -3.06 -12.70 6.76
C LEU A 222 -2.31 -13.97 6.32
N ASP A 223 -1.49 -13.88 5.26
CA ASP A 223 -0.73 -15.01 4.71
C ASP A 223 0.18 -15.71 5.71
N SER A 224 0.74 -14.95 6.66
CA SER A 224 1.61 -15.49 7.71
C SER A 224 0.86 -16.27 8.80
N TYR A 225 -0.46 -16.12 8.91
CA TYR A 225 -1.31 -16.87 9.83
C TYR A 225 -1.82 -18.13 9.12
N GLN A 226 -1.17 -19.26 9.39
CA GLN A 226 -1.41 -20.50 8.67
C GLN A 226 -2.78 -21.13 9.02
N SER A 227 -3.35 -21.90 8.07
CA SER A 227 -4.64 -22.58 8.29
C SER A 227 -4.64 -23.53 9.49
N GLY A 228 -3.54 -24.25 9.74
CA GLY A 228 -3.42 -25.11 10.92
C GLY A 228 -3.39 -24.33 12.26
N GLN A 229 -2.90 -23.09 12.27
CA GLN A 229 -2.97 -22.22 13.44
C GLN A 229 -4.41 -21.72 13.66
N LEU A 230 -5.09 -21.32 12.58
CA LEU A 230 -6.50 -20.96 12.62
C LEU A 230 -7.34 -22.10 13.20
N GLU A 231 -7.14 -23.33 12.72
CA GLU A 231 -7.86 -24.52 13.20
C GLU A 231 -7.66 -24.72 14.70
N GLN A 232 -6.43 -24.61 15.21
CA GLN A 232 -6.15 -24.72 16.64
C GLN A 232 -6.82 -23.62 17.47
N ASP A 233 -6.81 -22.40 17.00
CA ASP A 233 -7.41 -21.28 17.72
C ASP A 233 -8.94 -21.35 17.68
N MET A 234 -9.53 -21.84 16.58
CA MET A 234 -10.96 -22.12 16.48
C MET A 234 -11.38 -23.26 17.42
N LEU A 235 -10.59 -24.34 17.54
CA LEU A 235 -10.87 -25.42 18.47
C LEU A 235 -10.92 -24.89 19.92
N LYS A 236 -9.98 -24.06 20.34
CA LYS A 236 -10.01 -23.45 21.70
C LYS A 236 -11.24 -22.56 21.89
N MET A 237 -11.64 -21.82 20.85
CA MET A 237 -12.85 -21.01 20.90
C MET A 237 -14.11 -21.91 21.04
N GLN A 238 -14.18 -23.00 20.30
CA GLN A 238 -15.26 -24.00 20.38
C GLN A 238 -15.32 -24.66 21.77
N GLU A 239 -14.18 -25.09 22.32
CA GLU A 239 -14.09 -25.61 23.70
C GLU A 239 -14.64 -24.62 24.73
N ARG A 240 -14.38 -23.31 24.53
CA ARG A 240 -14.94 -22.27 25.40
C ARG A 240 -16.45 -22.11 25.20
N MET A 241 -16.96 -22.21 23.96
CA MET A 241 -18.40 -22.18 23.68
C MET A 241 -19.12 -23.39 24.30
N ASP A 242 -18.52 -24.57 24.24
CA ASP A 242 -19.08 -25.80 24.83
C ASP A 242 -19.07 -25.77 26.35
N ALA A 243 -18.08 -25.10 26.95
CA ALA A 243 -17.97 -24.94 28.40
C ALA A 243 -18.89 -23.84 28.97
N ASP A 244 -19.19 -22.83 28.19
CA ASP A 244 -20.00 -21.67 28.60
C ASP A 244 -21.04 -21.36 27.54
N ALA A 245 -22.27 -21.80 27.73
CA ALA A 245 -23.38 -21.55 26.80
C ALA A 245 -23.71 -20.05 26.57
N SER A 246 -23.23 -19.17 27.46
CA SER A 246 -23.37 -17.71 27.28
C SER A 246 -22.30 -17.10 26.34
N TYR A 247 -21.19 -17.81 26.16
CA TYR A 247 -20.12 -17.39 25.29
C TYR A 247 -20.41 -17.80 23.83
N ARG A 248 -20.73 -16.82 23.01
CA ARG A 248 -20.93 -17.01 21.57
C ARG A 248 -20.35 -15.79 20.86
N PRO A 249 -19.18 -15.89 20.20
CA PRO A 249 -18.59 -14.78 19.46
C PRO A 249 -19.47 -14.41 18.26
N VAL A 250 -19.45 -13.15 17.90
CA VAL A 250 -20.07 -12.67 16.66
C VAL A 250 -19.14 -13.02 15.49
N VAL A 251 -19.66 -13.39 14.32
CA VAL A 251 -18.85 -13.55 13.11
C VAL A 251 -19.06 -12.35 12.20
N LEU A 252 -17.97 -11.67 11.83
CA LEU A 252 -17.96 -10.53 10.95
C LEU A 252 -17.10 -10.83 9.73
N LEU A 253 -17.72 -10.85 8.57
CA LEU A 253 -17.04 -11.12 7.30
C LEU A 253 -17.09 -9.89 6.38
N GLU A 254 -16.02 -9.69 5.61
CA GLU A 254 -16.12 -8.82 4.44
C GLU A 254 -17.09 -9.46 3.43
N LYS A 255 -18.01 -8.68 2.84
CA LYS A 255 -19.14 -9.15 2.04
C LYS A 255 -18.78 -10.19 0.98
N LYS A 256 -17.67 -9.98 0.27
CA LYS A 256 -17.25 -10.91 -0.80
C LYS A 256 -16.98 -12.34 -0.29
N TYR A 257 -16.48 -12.48 0.95
CA TYR A 257 -16.26 -13.79 1.56
C TYR A 257 -17.59 -14.41 2.01
N ALA A 258 -18.48 -13.61 2.58
CA ALA A 258 -19.81 -14.07 2.97
C ALA A 258 -20.62 -14.56 1.76
N VAL A 259 -20.65 -13.80 0.66
CA VAL A 259 -21.33 -14.17 -0.58
C VAL A 259 -20.80 -15.48 -1.15
N TYR A 260 -19.48 -15.68 -1.12
CA TYR A 260 -18.89 -16.95 -1.57
C TYR A 260 -19.34 -18.14 -0.70
N LEU A 261 -19.34 -17.98 0.62
CA LEU A 261 -19.78 -19.04 1.56
C LEU A 261 -21.27 -19.36 1.40
N GLU A 262 -22.12 -18.36 1.20
CA GLU A 262 -23.58 -18.54 1.08
C GLU A 262 -24.00 -19.11 -0.28
N ALA A 263 -23.40 -18.67 -1.37
CA ALA A 263 -23.93 -18.93 -2.72
C ALA A 263 -22.87 -19.35 -3.76
N GLY A 264 -21.61 -19.51 -3.32
CA GLY A 264 -20.54 -20.02 -4.15
C GLY A 264 -19.97 -19.04 -5.16
N GLU A 265 -19.15 -19.57 -6.06
CA GLU A 265 -18.36 -18.78 -7.01
C GLU A 265 -19.22 -17.96 -8.00
N ASN A 266 -20.34 -18.50 -8.45
CA ASN A 266 -21.24 -17.79 -9.37
C ASN A 266 -21.82 -16.50 -8.79
N ALA A 267 -22.09 -16.48 -7.49
CA ALA A 267 -22.58 -15.28 -6.81
C ALA A 267 -21.45 -14.27 -6.55
N LEU A 268 -20.24 -14.76 -6.30
CA LEU A 268 -19.06 -13.90 -6.17
C LEU A 268 -18.77 -13.11 -7.46
N GLU A 269 -18.99 -13.71 -8.64
CA GLU A 269 -18.81 -13.04 -9.94
C GLU A 269 -19.69 -11.79 -10.09
N ALA A 270 -20.87 -11.76 -9.47
CA ALA A 270 -21.73 -10.58 -9.48
C ALA A 270 -21.11 -9.35 -8.81
N LEU A 271 -20.12 -9.56 -7.90
CA LEU A 271 -19.36 -8.50 -7.25
C LEU A 271 -18.14 -8.05 -8.06
N GLN A 272 -17.93 -8.60 -9.26
CA GLN A 272 -16.82 -8.28 -10.15
C GLN A 272 -15.44 -8.30 -9.46
N PRO A 273 -15.08 -9.39 -8.77
CA PRO A 273 -13.81 -9.45 -8.05
C PRO A 273 -12.65 -9.37 -9.04
N THR A 274 -11.56 -8.70 -8.60
CA THR A 274 -10.31 -8.78 -9.35
C THR A 274 -9.77 -10.23 -9.31
N GLU A 275 -8.95 -10.61 -10.30
CA GLU A 275 -8.32 -11.94 -10.34
C GLU A 275 -7.56 -12.26 -9.03
N LYS A 276 -6.92 -11.26 -8.44
CA LYS A 276 -6.26 -11.38 -7.15
C LYS A 276 -7.24 -11.67 -6.01
N GLU A 277 -8.34 -10.94 -5.94
CA GLU A 277 -9.38 -11.16 -4.91
C GLU A 277 -10.02 -12.54 -5.07
N ARG A 278 -10.33 -12.94 -6.29
CA ARG A 278 -10.85 -14.29 -6.57
C ARG A 278 -9.90 -15.37 -6.04
N SER A 279 -8.60 -15.27 -6.31
CA SER A 279 -7.60 -16.23 -5.83
C SER A 279 -7.45 -16.28 -4.30
N LEU A 280 -7.85 -15.22 -3.59
CA LEU A 280 -7.86 -15.17 -2.12
C LEU A 280 -9.13 -15.75 -1.50
N ILE A 281 -10.21 -15.91 -2.27
CA ILE A 281 -11.55 -16.31 -1.80
C ILE A 281 -11.84 -17.74 -2.18
N VAL A 282 -11.72 -18.06 -3.48
CA VAL A 282 -12.10 -19.38 -4.02
C VAL A 282 -11.19 -20.46 -3.46
N ASP A 283 -11.78 -21.51 -2.92
CA ASP A 283 -11.10 -22.65 -2.32
C ASP A 283 -10.11 -22.30 -1.19
N ASN A 284 -10.30 -21.15 -0.55
CA ASN A 284 -9.45 -20.74 0.55
C ASN A 284 -9.73 -21.63 1.79
N PRO A 285 -8.74 -22.43 2.24
CA PRO A 285 -8.97 -23.40 3.31
C PRO A 285 -9.35 -22.74 4.65
N LYS A 286 -8.86 -21.52 4.93
CA LYS A 286 -9.21 -20.78 6.14
C LYS A 286 -10.67 -20.32 6.10
N LEU A 287 -11.11 -19.83 4.94
CA LEU A 287 -12.49 -19.39 4.76
C LEU A 287 -13.46 -20.57 4.86
N LEU A 288 -13.11 -21.70 4.27
CA LEU A 288 -13.93 -22.92 4.35
C LEU A 288 -14.03 -23.47 5.79
N LEU A 289 -12.97 -23.37 6.59
CA LEU A 289 -13.01 -23.70 8.03
C LEU A 289 -14.00 -22.81 8.78
N ILE A 290 -13.98 -21.51 8.51
CA ILE A 290 -14.93 -20.56 9.13
C ILE A 290 -16.36 -20.84 8.66
N GLY A 291 -16.60 -21.10 7.37
CA GLY A 291 -17.90 -21.45 6.84
C GLY A 291 -18.48 -22.69 7.50
N LYS A 292 -17.68 -23.76 7.63
CA LYS A 292 -18.08 -24.99 8.34
C LYS A 292 -18.42 -24.72 9.82
N PHE A 293 -17.60 -23.93 10.51
CA PHE A 293 -17.89 -23.52 11.89
C PHE A 293 -19.24 -22.81 11.99
N MET A 294 -19.51 -21.88 11.10
CA MET A 294 -20.78 -21.15 11.10
C MET A 294 -21.98 -22.09 10.87
N GLU A 295 -21.85 -23.07 9.98
CA GLU A 295 -22.88 -24.08 9.71
C GLU A 295 -23.07 -24.99 10.94
N ASP A 296 -22.01 -25.55 11.52
CA ASP A 296 -22.04 -26.47 12.65
C ASP A 296 -22.68 -25.83 13.91
N TYR A 297 -22.51 -24.52 14.10
CA TYR A 297 -23.06 -23.79 15.25
C TYR A 297 -24.32 -22.97 14.92
N GLY A 298 -24.86 -23.08 13.71
CA GLY A 298 -26.13 -22.45 13.31
C GLY A 298 -26.07 -20.93 13.37
N TYR A 299 -25.03 -20.32 12.79
CA TYR A 299 -24.95 -18.87 12.66
C TYR A 299 -25.88 -18.36 11.57
N GLU A 300 -26.68 -17.33 11.86
CA GLU A 300 -27.60 -16.70 10.95
C GLU A 300 -27.14 -15.28 10.62
N LYS A 301 -27.38 -14.84 9.37
CA LYS A 301 -27.08 -13.48 8.95
C LYS A 301 -28.03 -12.50 9.60
N THR A 302 -27.49 -11.53 10.34
CA THR A 302 -28.27 -10.55 11.09
C THR A 302 -28.07 -9.13 10.63
N PHE A 303 -26.96 -8.86 9.91
CA PHE A 303 -26.68 -7.57 9.30
C PHE A 303 -25.94 -7.75 7.97
N GLU A 304 -26.24 -6.90 7.02
CA GLU A 304 -25.51 -6.78 5.76
C GLU A 304 -25.54 -5.33 5.26
N ASN A 305 -24.38 -4.83 4.81
CA ASN A 305 -24.30 -3.63 4.00
C ASN A 305 -23.45 -3.90 2.74
N GLU A 306 -23.00 -2.87 2.06
CA GLU A 306 -22.21 -3.04 0.83
C GLU A 306 -20.82 -3.67 1.07
N LYS A 307 -20.29 -3.59 2.29
CA LYS A 307 -18.93 -4.03 2.61
C LYS A 307 -18.84 -5.15 3.64
N PHE A 308 -19.79 -5.20 4.59
CA PHE A 308 -19.71 -6.07 5.77
C PHE A 308 -20.97 -6.90 5.94
N VAL A 309 -20.78 -8.11 6.48
CA VAL A 309 -21.86 -9.01 6.90
C VAL A 309 -21.58 -9.49 8.30
N ILE A 310 -22.60 -9.45 9.18
CA ILE A 310 -22.54 -9.99 10.54
C ILE A 310 -23.46 -11.20 10.65
N PHE A 311 -22.96 -12.22 11.34
CA PHE A 311 -23.68 -13.43 11.71
C PHE A 311 -23.66 -13.61 13.24
N GLU A 312 -24.82 -13.97 13.82
CA GLU A 312 -24.99 -14.25 15.25
C GLU A 312 -25.54 -15.64 15.51
#